data_65b8e47de75a754e2df44fe6fe4e4e5e
#
_entry.id   65b8e47de75a754e2df44fe6fe4e4e5e
#
_cell.length_a   1.000
_cell.length_b   1.000
_cell.length_c   1.000
_cell.angle_alpha   90.00
_cell.angle_beta   90.00
_cell.angle_gamma   90.00
#
_symmetry.space_group_name_H-M   'P 1'
#
loop_
_entity.id
_entity.type
_entity.pdbx_description
1 polymer ?
#
loop_
_entity_poly.entity_id
_entity_poly.type
_entity_poly.pdbx_seq_one_letter_code
_entity_poly.pdbx_strand_id
1 'polypeptide(L)'
;PEENGSKVYLLLSGSVEVLSPDKKTALAEFVAGELFGEIALLTGKPHDAYAIARKQASVLEFPKGGVPLETLFHDKPRILAHLFQSLLIFTSQRTRAANMLIKENSPVVRELRNQVYSDKLSGLFNRTYLEESFGEFCKAPFALIMMKPDNFKLINDSFGHEAGDTALIFMAGHLKKTFSENTVLVRYEGNEFAVLTHLYTDKESARAFAEKIKKELETLDLSHIFNGEKIFLSMSLGVVLFPQHGKIYTDIVTRCSGMPLIGRQRGGSMILFPEDI
;
A
#
# COMPACT_ATOMS: atom_id res chain seq x y z
N PRO A 1 -25.80 -25.02 -12.85
CA PRO A 1 -25.22 -25.30 -14.15
C PRO A 1 -26.22 -26.08 -15.00
N GLU A 2 -26.15 -25.92 -16.31
CA GLU A 2 -27.02 -26.58 -17.31
C GLU A 2 -28.48 -26.05 -17.41
N GLU A 3 -28.93 -25.16 -16.53
CA GLU A 3 -30.16 -24.44 -16.79
C GLU A 3 -29.95 -23.39 -17.86
N ASN A 4 -30.87 -23.30 -18.82
CA ASN A 4 -30.83 -22.29 -19.87
C ASN A 4 -30.83 -20.90 -19.23
N GLY A 5 -29.78 -20.14 -19.53
CA GLY A 5 -29.57 -18.79 -18.99
C GLY A 5 -30.53 -17.78 -19.59
N SER A 6 -31.77 -17.77 -19.09
CA SER A 6 -32.82 -16.84 -19.55
C SER A 6 -33.12 -15.73 -18.56
N LYS A 7 -32.33 -15.60 -17.48
CA LYS A 7 -32.64 -14.68 -16.37
C LYS A 7 -31.40 -13.97 -15.86
N VAL A 8 -31.61 -12.78 -15.37
CA VAL A 8 -30.68 -12.00 -14.61
C VAL A 8 -31.22 -11.74 -13.21
N TYR A 9 -30.35 -11.66 -12.22
CA TYR A 9 -30.71 -11.50 -10.82
C TYR A 9 -30.04 -10.25 -10.25
N LEU A 10 -30.82 -9.39 -9.59
CA LEU A 10 -30.32 -8.27 -8.79
C LEU A 10 -30.41 -8.65 -7.32
N LEU A 11 -29.30 -8.63 -6.62
CA LEU A 11 -29.26 -8.92 -5.18
C LEU A 11 -29.74 -7.70 -4.39
N LEU A 12 -30.88 -7.84 -3.70
CA LEU A 12 -31.49 -6.77 -2.91
C LEU A 12 -30.96 -6.73 -1.47
N SER A 13 -30.65 -7.91 -0.90
CA SER A 13 -30.07 -8.03 0.44
C SER A 13 -29.35 -9.36 0.60
N GLY A 14 -28.39 -9.43 1.55
CA GLY A 14 -27.58 -10.60 1.80
C GLY A 14 -26.32 -10.68 0.92
N SER A 15 -25.76 -11.88 0.79
CA SER A 15 -24.66 -12.16 -0.14
C SER A 15 -24.88 -13.49 -0.87
N VAL A 16 -24.35 -13.58 -2.10
CA VAL A 16 -24.39 -14.77 -2.95
C VAL A 16 -22.97 -15.08 -3.40
N GLU A 17 -22.52 -16.29 -3.10
CA GLU A 17 -21.23 -16.81 -3.54
C GLU A 17 -21.42 -17.59 -4.84
N VAL A 18 -20.57 -17.31 -5.83
CA VAL A 18 -20.53 -18.05 -7.10
C VAL A 18 -19.39 -19.04 -7.07
N LEU A 19 -19.72 -20.31 -7.25
CA LEU A 19 -18.77 -21.42 -7.23
C LEU A 19 -18.56 -22.00 -8.62
N SER A 20 -17.38 -22.55 -8.84
CA SER A 20 -17.06 -23.35 -10.02
C SER A 20 -18.00 -24.54 -10.19
N PRO A 21 -18.09 -25.15 -11.39
CA PRO A 21 -18.95 -26.31 -11.65
C PRO A 21 -18.70 -27.50 -10.72
N ASP A 22 -17.48 -27.67 -10.26
CA ASP A 22 -17.09 -28.70 -9.29
C ASP A 22 -17.36 -28.31 -7.83
N LYS A 23 -17.88 -27.10 -7.58
CA LYS A 23 -18.18 -26.52 -6.26
C LYS A 23 -16.98 -26.37 -5.32
N LYS A 24 -15.76 -26.46 -5.82
CA LYS A 24 -14.54 -26.42 -4.98
C LYS A 24 -13.91 -25.03 -4.91
N THR A 25 -14.12 -24.21 -5.94
CA THR A 25 -13.49 -22.91 -6.04
C THR A 25 -14.53 -21.79 -6.01
N ALA A 26 -14.37 -20.84 -5.10
CA ALA A 26 -15.15 -19.60 -5.13
C ALA A 26 -14.62 -18.70 -6.27
N LEU A 27 -15.50 -18.37 -7.21
CA LEU A 27 -15.19 -17.55 -8.37
C LEU A 27 -15.49 -16.06 -8.11
N ALA A 28 -16.57 -15.79 -7.36
CA ALA A 28 -16.98 -14.42 -7.01
C ALA A 28 -17.92 -14.43 -5.80
N GLU A 29 -18.00 -13.31 -5.10
CA GLU A 29 -19.04 -13.02 -4.12
C GLU A 29 -19.76 -11.75 -4.55
N PHE A 30 -21.09 -11.80 -4.56
CA PHE A 30 -21.98 -10.69 -4.87
C PHE A 30 -22.63 -10.17 -3.59
N VAL A 31 -22.72 -8.84 -3.47
CA VAL A 31 -23.35 -8.14 -2.34
C VAL A 31 -24.59 -7.37 -2.79
N ALA A 32 -25.36 -6.87 -1.84
CA ALA A 32 -26.57 -6.10 -2.14
C ALA A 32 -26.28 -4.94 -3.12
N GLY A 33 -27.13 -4.80 -4.13
CA GLY A 33 -26.99 -3.84 -5.23
C GLY A 33 -26.27 -4.40 -6.45
N GLU A 34 -25.67 -5.59 -6.39
CA GLU A 34 -24.98 -6.21 -7.51
C GLU A 34 -25.90 -7.15 -8.30
N LEU A 35 -25.52 -7.33 -9.56
CA LEU A 35 -26.28 -8.08 -10.55
C LEU A 35 -25.45 -9.28 -11.03
N PHE A 36 -26.08 -10.45 -11.20
CA PHE A 36 -25.46 -11.67 -11.68
C PHE A 36 -26.38 -12.47 -12.60
N GLY A 37 -25.82 -13.41 -13.36
CA GLY A 37 -26.55 -14.23 -14.34
C GLY A 37 -26.72 -13.54 -15.70
N GLU A 38 -26.21 -12.34 -15.87
CA GLU A 38 -26.29 -11.53 -17.09
C GLU A 38 -25.60 -12.18 -18.31
N ILE A 39 -24.50 -12.89 -18.05
CA ILE A 39 -23.71 -13.53 -19.12
C ILE A 39 -24.56 -14.60 -19.83
N ALA A 40 -25.24 -15.43 -19.08
CA ALA A 40 -26.09 -16.48 -19.63
C ALA A 40 -27.29 -15.90 -20.37
N LEU A 41 -27.92 -14.85 -19.81
CA LEU A 41 -29.01 -14.11 -20.47
C LEU A 41 -28.56 -13.51 -21.81
N LEU A 42 -27.39 -12.88 -21.86
CA LEU A 42 -26.90 -12.18 -23.06
C LEU A 42 -26.35 -13.14 -24.12
N THR A 43 -25.78 -14.26 -23.71
CA THR A 43 -25.15 -15.22 -24.64
C THR A 43 -26.07 -16.35 -25.05
N GLY A 44 -27.20 -16.56 -24.36
CA GLY A 44 -28.06 -17.72 -24.52
C GLY A 44 -27.43 -19.04 -24.12
N LYS A 45 -26.25 -19.02 -23.48
CA LYS A 45 -25.55 -20.24 -23.03
C LYS A 45 -26.02 -20.65 -21.64
N PRO A 46 -25.97 -21.94 -21.32
CA PRO A 46 -26.21 -22.40 -19.94
C PRO A 46 -25.28 -21.74 -18.93
N HIS A 47 -25.72 -21.67 -17.67
CA HIS A 47 -24.86 -21.26 -16.58
C HIS A 47 -23.73 -22.27 -16.37
N ASP A 48 -22.53 -21.75 -16.25
CA ASP A 48 -21.29 -22.53 -15.99
C ASP A 48 -20.82 -22.48 -14.53
N ALA A 49 -21.63 -21.94 -13.64
CA ALA A 49 -21.33 -21.78 -12.23
C ALA A 49 -22.56 -21.97 -11.34
N TYR A 50 -22.34 -22.24 -10.05
CA TYR A 50 -23.40 -22.28 -9.04
C TYR A 50 -23.44 -20.97 -8.28
N ALA A 51 -24.63 -20.38 -8.12
CA ALA A 51 -24.86 -19.25 -7.24
C ALA A 51 -25.53 -19.77 -5.94
N ILE A 52 -24.89 -19.56 -4.80
CA ILE A 52 -25.31 -20.09 -3.49
C ILE A 52 -25.40 -18.96 -2.48
N ALA A 53 -26.58 -18.79 -1.89
CA ALA A 53 -26.75 -17.90 -0.75
C ALA A 53 -26.23 -18.57 0.53
N ARG A 54 -25.19 -18.03 1.16
CA ARG A 54 -24.63 -18.56 2.42
C ARG A 54 -25.44 -18.16 3.64
N LYS A 55 -26.21 -17.06 3.51
CA LYS A 55 -27.15 -16.52 4.51
C LYS A 55 -28.43 -16.15 3.81
N GLN A 56 -29.42 -15.72 4.58
CA GLN A 56 -30.66 -15.22 3.99
C GLN A 56 -30.35 -14.10 2.98
N ALA A 57 -30.81 -14.28 1.75
CA ALA A 57 -30.64 -13.31 0.66
C ALA A 57 -31.98 -13.11 -0.04
N SER A 58 -32.19 -11.88 -0.53
CA SER A 58 -33.34 -11.53 -1.35
C SER A 58 -32.87 -11.08 -2.72
N VAL A 59 -33.43 -11.65 -3.78
CA VAL A 59 -33.08 -11.35 -5.17
C VAL A 59 -34.31 -10.92 -5.96
N LEU A 60 -34.14 -9.97 -6.86
CA LEU A 60 -35.08 -9.63 -7.91
C LEU A 60 -34.70 -10.40 -9.18
N GLU A 61 -35.61 -11.21 -9.66
CA GLU A 61 -35.42 -12.00 -10.89
C GLU A 61 -36.05 -11.27 -12.08
N PHE A 62 -35.34 -11.22 -13.20
CA PHE A 62 -35.85 -10.70 -14.47
C PHE A 62 -35.38 -11.56 -15.65
N PRO A 63 -36.27 -11.89 -16.61
CA PRO A 63 -37.74 -11.70 -16.58
C PRO A 63 -38.41 -12.66 -15.57
N LYS A 64 -39.55 -12.24 -15.06
CA LYS A 64 -40.35 -13.05 -14.12
C LYS A 64 -40.97 -14.25 -14.83
N GLY A 65 -40.85 -15.43 -14.20
CA GLY A 65 -41.67 -16.60 -14.54
C GLY A 65 -41.43 -17.21 -15.93
N GLY A 66 -40.23 -17.09 -16.49
CA GLY A 66 -39.90 -17.74 -17.76
C GLY A 66 -40.52 -17.12 -19.00
N VAL A 67 -40.94 -15.84 -18.93
CA VAL A 67 -41.36 -15.08 -20.11
C VAL A 67 -40.17 -14.94 -21.06
N PRO A 68 -40.31 -15.34 -22.35
CA PRO A 68 -39.22 -15.18 -23.33
C PRO A 68 -38.86 -13.71 -23.52
N LEU A 69 -37.58 -13.41 -23.68
CA LEU A 69 -37.12 -12.05 -23.97
C LEU A 69 -37.72 -11.45 -25.23
N GLU A 70 -37.96 -12.28 -26.26
CA GLU A 70 -38.59 -11.89 -27.52
C GLU A 70 -39.98 -11.31 -27.29
N THR A 71 -40.76 -11.87 -26.39
CA THR A 71 -42.08 -11.36 -26.02
C THR A 71 -41.96 -9.98 -25.36
N LEU A 72 -40.97 -9.81 -24.48
CA LEU A 72 -40.75 -8.51 -23.83
C LEU A 72 -40.20 -7.45 -24.79
N PHE A 73 -39.43 -7.83 -25.81
CA PHE A 73 -39.00 -6.93 -26.88
C PHE A 73 -40.18 -6.36 -27.64
N HIS A 74 -41.20 -7.18 -27.85
CA HIS A 74 -42.40 -6.75 -28.57
C HIS A 74 -43.30 -5.88 -27.67
N ASP A 75 -43.56 -6.32 -26.43
CA ASP A 75 -44.54 -5.71 -25.56
C ASP A 75 -44.03 -4.48 -24.80
N LYS A 76 -42.72 -4.47 -24.43
CA LYS A 76 -42.15 -3.45 -23.55
C LYS A 76 -40.75 -2.99 -24.06
N PRO A 77 -40.60 -2.57 -25.32
CA PRO A 77 -39.29 -2.28 -25.93
C PRO A 77 -38.50 -1.19 -25.19
N ARG A 78 -39.17 -0.14 -24.69
CA ARG A 78 -38.49 0.93 -23.95
C ARG A 78 -37.88 0.45 -22.62
N ILE A 79 -38.60 -0.40 -21.89
CA ILE A 79 -38.08 -0.96 -20.62
C ILE A 79 -36.87 -1.82 -20.89
N LEU A 80 -36.94 -2.66 -21.91
CA LEU A 80 -35.83 -3.51 -22.29
C LEU A 80 -34.60 -2.70 -22.76
N ALA A 81 -34.80 -1.65 -23.54
CA ALA A 81 -33.71 -0.78 -23.98
C ALA A 81 -32.98 -0.14 -22.78
N HIS A 82 -33.72 0.37 -21.79
CA HIS A 82 -33.11 0.90 -20.57
C HIS A 82 -32.40 -0.17 -19.74
N LEU A 83 -32.94 -1.38 -19.65
CA LEU A 83 -32.30 -2.48 -18.97
C LEU A 83 -30.97 -2.83 -19.63
N PHE A 84 -30.94 -3.01 -20.95
CA PHE A 84 -29.71 -3.31 -21.67
C PHE A 84 -28.69 -2.18 -21.62
N GLN A 85 -29.12 -0.93 -21.67
CA GLN A 85 -28.23 0.21 -21.47
C GLN A 85 -27.59 0.18 -20.09
N SER A 86 -28.36 -0.10 -19.04
CA SER A 86 -27.87 -0.21 -17.66
C SER A 86 -26.89 -1.37 -17.50
N LEU A 87 -27.22 -2.52 -18.09
CA LEU A 87 -26.32 -3.69 -18.12
C LEU A 87 -24.99 -3.38 -18.82
N LEU A 88 -25.03 -2.67 -19.95
CA LEU A 88 -23.84 -2.27 -20.71
C LEU A 88 -22.94 -1.32 -19.88
N ILE A 89 -23.54 -0.35 -19.20
CA ILE A 89 -22.82 0.57 -18.32
C ILE A 89 -22.18 -0.22 -17.18
N PHE A 90 -22.95 -1.08 -16.52
CA PHE A 90 -22.48 -1.87 -15.39
C PHE A 90 -21.34 -2.82 -15.76
N THR A 91 -21.48 -3.60 -16.84
CA THR A 91 -20.42 -4.51 -17.32
C THR A 91 -19.17 -3.75 -17.77
N SER A 92 -19.34 -2.59 -18.42
CA SER A 92 -18.21 -1.72 -18.81
C SER A 92 -17.45 -1.19 -17.59
N GLN A 93 -18.15 -0.79 -16.52
CA GLN A 93 -17.53 -0.34 -15.30
C GLN A 93 -16.77 -1.47 -14.59
N ARG A 94 -17.35 -2.67 -14.48
CA ARG A 94 -16.68 -3.85 -13.92
C ARG A 94 -15.43 -4.23 -14.71
N THR A 95 -15.53 -4.25 -16.03
CA THR A 95 -14.39 -4.57 -16.90
C THR A 95 -13.27 -3.55 -16.75
N ARG A 96 -13.60 -2.25 -16.68
CA ARG A 96 -12.61 -1.19 -16.42
C ARG A 96 -11.94 -1.36 -15.07
N ALA A 97 -12.72 -1.61 -14.00
CA ALA A 97 -12.17 -1.84 -12.66
C ALA A 97 -11.26 -3.07 -12.61
N ALA A 98 -11.68 -4.20 -13.22
CA ALA A 98 -10.86 -5.40 -13.31
C ALA A 98 -9.56 -5.15 -14.10
N ASN A 99 -9.64 -4.45 -15.24
CA ASN A 99 -8.46 -4.11 -16.05
C ASN A 99 -7.50 -3.16 -15.30
N MET A 100 -8.00 -2.23 -14.50
CA MET A 100 -7.16 -1.40 -13.64
C MET A 100 -6.41 -2.24 -12.60
N LEU A 101 -7.10 -3.13 -11.90
CA LEU A 101 -6.49 -4.04 -10.92
C LEU A 101 -5.44 -4.96 -11.55
N ILE A 102 -5.71 -5.51 -12.75
CA ILE A 102 -4.76 -6.33 -13.49
C ILE A 102 -3.54 -5.49 -13.87
N LYS A 103 -3.75 -4.27 -14.37
CA LYS A 103 -2.67 -3.35 -14.77
C LYS A 103 -1.79 -2.96 -13.58
N GLU A 104 -2.40 -2.59 -12.45
CA GLU A 104 -1.68 -2.23 -11.22
C GLU A 104 -0.88 -3.40 -10.63
N ASN A 105 -1.40 -4.62 -10.73
CA ASN A 105 -0.76 -5.85 -10.25
C ASN A 105 0.14 -6.55 -11.27
N SER A 106 0.27 -6.00 -12.47
CA SER A 106 1.17 -6.56 -13.49
C SER A 106 2.61 -6.63 -12.97
N PRO A 107 3.31 -7.78 -13.14
CA PRO A 107 4.72 -7.90 -12.76
C PRO A 107 5.60 -6.81 -13.40
N VAL A 108 5.30 -6.42 -14.63
CA VAL A 108 6.01 -5.34 -15.33
C VAL A 108 5.82 -3.99 -14.64
N VAL A 109 4.59 -3.66 -14.21
CA VAL A 109 4.32 -2.41 -13.49
C VAL A 109 4.99 -2.40 -12.12
N ARG A 110 4.99 -3.54 -11.41
CA ARG A 110 5.71 -3.68 -10.13
C ARG A 110 7.21 -3.50 -10.32
N GLU A 111 7.78 -4.11 -11.35
CA GLU A 111 9.21 -3.99 -11.66
C GLU A 111 9.57 -2.54 -12.01
N LEU A 112 8.78 -1.87 -12.86
CA LEU A 112 8.99 -0.46 -13.20
C LEU A 112 8.89 0.44 -11.96
N ARG A 113 7.91 0.21 -11.07
CA ARG A 113 7.80 0.92 -9.80
C ARG A 113 9.03 0.69 -8.92
N ASN A 114 9.50 -0.55 -8.81
CA ASN A 114 10.71 -0.86 -8.05
C ASN A 114 11.92 -0.14 -8.62
N GLN A 115 12.09 -0.09 -9.94
CA GLN A 115 13.21 0.61 -10.57
C GLN A 115 13.20 2.12 -10.33
N VAL A 116 12.01 2.75 -10.29
CA VAL A 116 11.86 4.19 -10.07
C VAL A 116 11.95 4.56 -8.59
N TYR A 117 11.33 3.77 -7.70
CA TYR A 117 11.08 4.15 -6.32
C TYR A 117 11.94 3.44 -5.28
N SER A 118 12.72 2.42 -5.67
CA SER A 118 13.61 1.73 -4.73
C SER A 118 15.04 2.24 -4.82
N ASP A 119 15.69 2.34 -3.67
CA ASP A 119 17.14 2.53 -3.58
C ASP A 119 17.86 1.21 -3.89
N LYS A 120 18.75 1.23 -4.86
CA LYS A 120 19.42 0.03 -5.36
C LYS A 120 20.34 -0.64 -4.34
N LEU A 121 20.90 0.12 -3.40
CA LEU A 121 21.79 -0.43 -2.38
C LEU A 121 21.02 -1.08 -1.25
N SER A 122 20.03 -0.37 -0.69
CA SER A 122 19.33 -0.77 0.53
C SER A 122 18.04 -1.58 0.29
N GLY A 123 17.44 -1.47 -0.91
CA GLY A 123 16.13 -2.06 -1.22
C GLY A 123 14.96 -1.41 -0.46
N LEU A 124 15.18 -0.26 0.19
CA LEU A 124 14.15 0.61 0.74
C LEU A 124 13.59 1.51 -0.35
N PHE A 125 12.56 2.27 -0.06
CA PHE A 125 12.15 3.35 -0.94
C PHE A 125 13.27 4.41 -1.04
N ASN A 126 13.30 5.13 -2.16
CA ASN A 126 14.23 6.24 -2.37
C ASN A 126 13.57 7.59 -2.11
N ARG A 127 14.36 8.67 -2.22
CA ARG A 127 13.89 10.05 -2.06
C ARG A 127 12.74 10.41 -3.01
N THR A 128 12.79 9.95 -4.27
CA THR A 128 11.74 10.22 -5.28
C THR A 128 10.38 9.70 -4.82
N TYR A 129 10.35 8.50 -4.22
CA TYR A 129 9.12 7.94 -3.67
C TYR A 129 8.53 8.85 -2.57
N LEU A 130 9.35 9.32 -1.64
CA LEU A 130 8.89 10.21 -0.56
C LEU A 130 8.34 11.53 -1.12
N GLU A 131 9.00 12.11 -2.12
CA GLU A 131 8.62 13.37 -2.75
C GLU A 131 7.30 13.27 -3.52
N GLU A 132 7.19 12.28 -4.41
CA GLU A 132 6.00 12.11 -5.25
C GLU A 132 4.77 11.62 -4.48
N SER A 133 4.98 10.81 -3.43
CA SER A 133 3.90 10.29 -2.58
C SER A 133 3.50 11.24 -1.45
N PHE A 134 4.16 12.35 -1.28
CA PHE A 134 3.94 13.26 -0.14
C PHE A 134 2.49 13.76 -0.05
N GLY A 135 1.86 14.08 -1.19
CA GLY A 135 0.47 14.50 -1.23
C GLY A 135 -0.51 13.45 -0.68
N GLU A 136 -0.20 12.16 -0.88
CA GLU A 136 -1.00 11.06 -0.32
C GLU A 136 -0.82 10.96 1.19
N PHE A 137 0.41 11.12 1.68
CA PHE A 137 0.70 11.11 3.12
C PHE A 137 -0.01 12.25 3.85
N CYS A 138 -0.15 13.41 3.23
CA CYS A 138 -0.81 14.59 3.81
C CYS A 138 -2.33 14.45 3.99
N LYS A 139 -2.96 13.35 3.57
CA LYS A 139 -4.38 13.09 3.81
C LYS A 139 -4.70 12.83 5.28
N ALA A 140 -3.71 12.46 6.07
CA ALA A 140 -3.83 12.25 7.52
C ALA A 140 -2.59 12.77 8.24
N PRO A 141 -2.65 13.08 9.54
CA PRO A 141 -1.48 13.42 10.34
C PRO A 141 -0.43 12.29 10.29
N PHE A 142 0.86 12.67 10.29
CA PHE A 142 1.98 11.72 10.31
C PHE A 142 3.19 12.28 11.06
N ALA A 143 4.07 11.38 11.49
CA ALA A 143 5.44 11.72 11.88
C ALA A 143 6.41 11.34 10.77
N LEU A 144 7.33 12.25 10.45
CA LEU A 144 8.52 11.99 9.65
C LEU A 144 9.73 12.04 10.56
N ILE A 145 10.50 10.94 10.57
CA ILE A 145 11.74 10.80 11.34
C ILE A 145 12.86 10.62 10.34
N MET A 146 13.82 11.55 10.31
CA MET A 146 15.03 11.42 9.51
C MET A 146 16.21 11.15 10.43
N MET A 147 17.09 10.24 10.02
CA MET A 147 18.18 9.75 10.85
C MET A 147 19.48 9.65 10.06
N LYS A 148 20.59 9.84 10.76
CA LYS A 148 21.93 9.74 10.19
C LYS A 148 22.91 9.23 11.23
N PRO A 149 23.75 8.24 10.88
CA PRO A 149 24.86 7.84 11.74
C PRO A 149 25.85 9.01 11.94
N ASP A 150 26.19 9.30 13.18
CA ASP A 150 27.08 10.43 13.52
C ASP A 150 28.53 10.19 13.10
N ASN A 151 29.00 8.94 13.21
CA ASN A 151 30.38 8.52 13.00
C ASN A 151 30.65 7.77 11.69
N PHE A 152 29.73 7.82 10.72
CA PHE A 152 29.81 6.99 9.51
C PHE A 152 31.03 7.29 8.62
N LYS A 153 31.51 8.56 8.63
CA LYS A 153 32.72 8.91 7.93
C LYS A 153 33.94 8.17 8.47
N LEU A 154 34.07 8.04 9.81
CA LEU A 154 35.15 7.29 10.43
C LEU A 154 35.14 5.81 10.04
N ILE A 155 33.93 5.24 9.90
CA ILE A 155 33.76 3.86 9.44
C ILE A 155 34.31 3.71 8.02
N ASN A 156 33.91 4.59 7.10
CA ASN A 156 34.42 4.56 5.73
C ASN A 156 35.94 4.77 5.65
N ASP A 157 36.46 5.71 6.44
CA ASP A 157 37.91 6.01 6.48
C ASP A 157 38.73 4.85 7.05
N SER A 158 38.17 4.07 8.00
CA SER A 158 38.86 2.94 8.65
C SER A 158 38.70 1.63 7.91
N PHE A 159 37.53 1.34 7.31
CA PHE A 159 37.17 0.03 6.75
C PHE A 159 36.88 0.06 5.25
N GLY A 160 36.92 1.23 4.65
CA GLY A 160 36.59 1.44 3.23
C GLY A 160 35.10 1.58 2.94
N HIS A 161 34.79 2.09 1.74
CA HIS A 161 33.41 2.35 1.31
C HIS A 161 32.58 1.08 1.15
N GLU A 162 33.18 -0.07 0.76
CA GLU A 162 32.44 -1.34 0.64
C GLU A 162 31.91 -1.83 2.00
N ALA A 163 32.72 -1.70 3.06
CA ALA A 163 32.28 -2.03 4.41
C ALA A 163 31.16 -1.08 4.89
N GLY A 164 31.29 0.22 4.57
CA GLY A 164 30.23 1.18 4.83
C GLY A 164 28.93 0.86 4.09
N ASP A 165 29.00 0.52 2.81
CA ASP A 165 27.83 0.13 2.02
C ASP A 165 27.16 -1.14 2.59
N THR A 166 27.98 -2.13 2.99
CA THR A 166 27.48 -3.34 3.65
C THR A 166 26.79 -3.02 4.97
N ALA A 167 27.31 -2.08 5.75
CA ALA A 167 26.68 -1.63 6.99
C ALA A 167 25.32 -0.95 6.72
N LEU A 168 25.22 -0.10 5.67
CA LEU A 168 23.96 0.51 5.27
C LEU A 168 22.93 -0.52 4.81
N ILE A 169 23.34 -1.55 4.06
CA ILE A 169 22.45 -2.67 3.67
C ILE A 169 21.93 -3.39 4.91
N PHE A 170 22.80 -3.66 5.87
CA PHE A 170 22.44 -4.37 7.08
C PHE A 170 21.47 -3.55 7.97
N MET A 171 21.76 -2.25 8.14
CA MET A 171 20.86 -1.32 8.82
C MET A 171 19.47 -1.26 8.15
N ALA A 172 19.43 -1.13 6.83
CA ALA A 172 18.19 -1.11 6.06
C ALA A 172 17.39 -2.41 6.23
N GLY A 173 18.07 -3.55 6.17
CA GLY A 173 17.48 -4.89 6.41
C GLY A 173 16.89 -5.01 7.81
N HIS A 174 17.60 -4.50 8.82
CA HIS A 174 17.11 -4.47 10.19
C HIS A 174 15.89 -3.57 10.37
N LEU A 175 15.94 -2.34 9.84
CA LEU A 175 14.79 -1.43 9.82
C LEU A 175 13.57 -2.07 9.16
N LYS A 176 13.76 -2.70 8.00
CA LYS A 176 12.69 -3.38 7.27
C LYS A 176 12.07 -4.53 8.07
N LYS A 177 12.90 -5.35 8.71
CA LYS A 177 12.44 -6.47 9.55
C LYS A 177 11.67 -6.00 10.78
N THR A 178 12.10 -4.89 11.40
CA THR A 178 11.58 -4.45 12.70
C THR A 178 10.41 -3.47 12.58
N PHE A 179 10.39 -2.64 11.52
CA PHE A 179 9.49 -1.49 11.41
C PHE A 179 8.68 -1.43 10.11
N SER A 180 8.73 -2.44 9.22
CA SER A 180 8.01 -2.37 7.91
C SER A 180 6.49 -2.32 8.06
N GLU A 181 5.95 -2.79 9.17
CA GLU A 181 4.51 -2.79 9.40
C GLU A 181 4.03 -1.37 9.75
N ASN A 182 3.11 -0.83 8.94
CA ASN A 182 2.53 0.51 9.09
C ASN A 182 3.53 1.68 9.04
N THR A 183 4.71 1.48 8.44
CA THR A 183 5.69 2.54 8.21
C THR A 183 6.19 2.56 6.77
N VAL A 184 6.57 3.73 6.29
CA VAL A 184 7.29 3.90 5.02
C VAL A 184 8.76 4.13 5.35
N LEU A 185 9.61 3.22 4.87
CA LEU A 185 11.06 3.25 5.09
C LEU A 185 11.76 3.73 3.83
N VAL A 186 12.55 4.77 3.94
CA VAL A 186 13.21 5.46 2.84
C VAL A 186 14.71 5.57 3.10
N ARG A 187 15.55 5.29 2.10
CA ARG A 187 16.91 5.82 2.08
C ARG A 187 16.90 7.14 1.33
N TYR A 188 17.08 8.23 2.07
CA TYR A 188 16.86 9.58 1.55
C TYR A 188 18.04 10.04 0.70
N GLU A 189 19.26 10.02 1.27
CA GLU A 189 20.48 10.40 0.57
C GLU A 189 21.70 9.87 1.31
N GLY A 190 22.69 9.27 0.58
CA GLY A 190 23.93 8.79 1.17
C GLY A 190 23.70 7.80 2.33
N ASN A 191 24.01 8.23 3.55
CA ASN A 191 23.79 7.47 4.79
C ASN A 191 22.59 7.97 5.61
N GLU A 192 21.68 8.72 4.98
CA GLU A 192 20.45 9.22 5.62
C GLU A 192 19.27 8.30 5.33
N PHE A 193 18.55 7.95 6.38
CA PHE A 193 17.31 7.19 6.30
C PHE A 193 16.14 8.03 6.80
N ALA A 194 14.95 7.73 6.30
CA ALA A 194 13.71 8.33 6.77
C ALA A 194 12.67 7.26 7.07
N VAL A 195 11.87 7.51 8.10
CA VAL A 195 10.71 6.70 8.48
C VAL A 195 9.51 7.62 8.57
N LEU A 196 8.44 7.29 7.83
CA LEU A 196 7.17 7.98 7.90
C LEU A 196 6.11 7.03 8.46
N THR A 197 5.30 7.53 9.39
CA THR A 197 4.23 6.75 10.02
C THR A 197 3.03 7.61 10.39
N HIS A 198 1.82 7.04 10.24
CA HIS A 198 0.57 7.64 10.68
C HIS A 198 0.15 7.20 12.11
N LEU A 199 0.93 6.33 12.76
CA LEU A 199 0.59 5.79 14.08
C LEU A 199 1.01 6.69 15.24
N TYR A 200 2.10 7.43 15.08
CA TYR A 200 2.75 8.20 16.14
C TYR A 200 2.73 9.69 15.78
N THR A 201 1.57 10.33 15.94
CA THR A 201 1.31 11.67 15.40
C THR A 201 1.35 12.79 16.42
N ASP A 202 1.58 12.49 17.69
CA ASP A 202 1.84 13.44 18.76
C ASP A 202 3.31 13.40 19.19
N LYS A 203 3.76 14.44 19.91
CA LYS A 203 5.17 14.60 20.27
C LYS A 203 5.71 13.49 21.18
N GLU A 204 4.91 13.01 22.11
CA GLU A 204 5.33 12.00 23.10
C GLU A 204 5.47 10.63 22.42
N SER A 205 4.46 10.19 21.69
CA SER A 205 4.48 8.92 20.97
C SER A 205 5.52 8.89 19.87
N ALA A 206 5.71 10.01 19.12
CA ALA A 206 6.73 10.12 18.09
C ALA A 206 8.16 10.09 18.69
N ARG A 207 8.38 10.71 19.87
CA ARG A 207 9.64 10.64 20.59
C ARG A 207 9.95 9.21 21.03
N ALA A 208 8.99 8.53 21.66
CA ALA A 208 9.15 7.15 22.09
C ALA A 208 9.44 6.20 20.92
N PHE A 209 8.81 6.43 19.78
CA PHE A 209 9.07 5.67 18.55
C PHE A 209 10.47 5.96 17.97
N ALA A 210 10.89 7.22 17.96
CA ALA A 210 12.24 7.60 17.54
C ALA A 210 13.32 7.00 18.47
N GLU A 211 13.09 6.97 19.79
CA GLU A 211 13.96 6.31 20.76
C GLU A 211 14.08 4.79 20.49
N LYS A 212 12.98 4.14 20.16
CA LYS A 212 12.99 2.73 19.77
C LYS A 212 13.83 2.51 18.52
N ILE A 213 13.64 3.31 17.47
CA ILE A 213 14.42 3.21 16.23
C ILE A 213 15.92 3.42 16.52
N LYS A 214 16.25 4.47 17.28
CA LYS A 214 17.61 4.81 17.68
C LYS A 214 18.27 3.65 18.41
N LYS A 215 17.62 3.12 19.44
CA LYS A 215 18.12 2.00 20.24
C LYS A 215 18.39 0.76 19.38
N GLU A 216 17.45 0.39 18.51
CA GLU A 216 17.58 -0.75 17.61
C GLU A 216 18.80 -0.64 16.69
N LEU A 217 19.08 0.57 16.18
CA LEU A 217 20.25 0.80 15.31
C LEU A 217 21.56 0.93 16.09
N GLU A 218 21.58 1.57 17.25
CA GLU A 218 22.78 1.74 18.06
C GLU A 218 23.25 0.43 18.73
N THR A 219 22.32 -0.52 18.95
CA THR A 219 22.64 -1.85 19.50
C THR A 219 22.92 -2.91 18.44
N LEU A 220 22.88 -2.54 17.17
CA LEU A 220 23.09 -3.48 16.06
C LEU A 220 24.52 -3.98 16.06
N ASP A 221 24.69 -5.31 16.06
CA ASP A 221 26.02 -5.93 15.97
C ASP A 221 26.50 -5.96 14.50
N LEU A 222 27.46 -5.11 14.21
CA LEU A 222 28.10 -4.99 12.91
C LEU A 222 29.52 -5.59 12.87
N SER A 223 29.94 -6.29 13.93
CA SER A 223 31.32 -6.85 14.04
C SER A 223 31.69 -7.77 12.88
N HIS A 224 30.72 -8.51 12.35
CA HIS A 224 30.93 -9.40 11.21
C HIS A 224 31.29 -8.64 9.90
N ILE A 225 30.97 -7.34 9.81
CA ILE A 225 31.31 -6.46 8.68
C ILE A 225 32.70 -5.86 8.87
N PHE A 226 33.11 -5.65 10.12
CA PHE A 226 34.32 -4.92 10.50
C PHE A 226 35.42 -5.82 11.06
N ASN A 227 35.66 -6.97 10.42
CA ASN A 227 36.76 -7.91 10.74
C ASN A 227 36.76 -8.38 12.21
N GLY A 228 35.58 -8.44 12.85
CA GLY A 228 35.44 -8.82 14.25
C GLY A 228 35.53 -7.65 15.24
N GLU A 229 35.84 -6.45 14.78
CA GLU A 229 35.84 -5.26 15.64
C GLU A 229 34.41 -4.82 16.01
N LYS A 230 34.18 -4.60 17.29
CA LYS A 230 32.92 -4.08 17.81
C LYS A 230 32.82 -2.57 17.60
N ILE A 231 32.09 -2.17 16.59
CA ILE A 231 31.82 -0.76 16.31
C ILE A 231 30.37 -0.45 16.68
N PHE A 232 30.20 0.53 17.54
CA PHE A 232 28.87 1.03 17.92
C PHE A 232 28.51 2.23 17.03
N LEU A 233 27.34 2.15 16.40
CA LEU A 233 26.77 3.29 15.70
C LEU A 233 26.20 4.28 16.72
N SER A 234 26.50 5.55 16.52
CA SER A 234 25.79 6.64 17.17
C SER A 234 24.82 7.26 16.16
N MET A 235 23.60 7.49 16.54
CA MET A 235 22.52 7.92 15.63
C MET A 235 21.91 9.21 16.12
N SER A 236 21.95 10.27 15.31
CA SER A 236 21.13 11.46 15.53
C SER A 236 19.88 11.45 14.65
N LEU A 237 18.74 11.81 15.23
CA LEU A 237 17.42 11.79 14.60
C LEU A 237 16.77 13.16 14.67
N GLY A 238 16.12 13.55 13.58
CA GLY A 238 15.17 14.67 13.53
C GLY A 238 13.76 14.16 13.42
N VAL A 239 12.83 14.73 14.16
CA VAL A 239 11.41 14.33 14.18
C VAL A 239 10.54 15.54 13.85
N VAL A 240 9.68 15.39 12.84
CA VAL A 240 8.73 16.43 12.42
C VAL A 240 7.33 15.84 12.36
N LEU A 241 6.35 16.58 12.87
CA LEU A 241 4.95 16.20 12.88
C LEU A 241 4.16 17.01 11.85
N PHE A 242 3.41 16.34 10.99
CA PHE A 242 2.46 16.98 10.08
C PHE A 242 1.05 16.95 10.70
N PRO A 243 0.28 18.06 10.65
CA PRO A 243 0.58 19.35 10.02
C PRO A 243 1.25 20.38 10.96
N GLN A 244 1.65 20.00 12.19
CA GLN A 244 2.11 20.91 13.24
C GLN A 244 3.37 21.70 12.83
N HIS A 245 4.34 21.04 12.19
CA HIS A 245 5.65 21.64 11.88
C HIS A 245 5.80 22.12 10.43
N GLY A 246 4.74 22.01 9.63
CA GLY A 246 4.72 22.45 8.24
C GLY A 246 3.53 21.88 7.47
N LYS A 247 3.28 22.43 6.26
CA LYS A 247 2.16 22.00 5.41
C LYS A 247 2.59 21.53 4.02
N ILE A 248 3.81 21.83 3.63
CA ILE A 248 4.35 21.47 2.30
C ILE A 248 5.61 20.61 2.46
N TYR A 249 5.93 19.84 1.42
CA TYR A 249 7.06 18.91 1.40
C TYR A 249 8.38 19.58 1.81
N THR A 250 8.71 20.70 1.18
CA THR A 250 9.98 21.39 1.43
C THR A 250 10.16 21.81 2.89
N ASP A 251 9.11 22.33 3.53
CA ASP A 251 9.18 22.76 4.93
C ASP A 251 9.42 21.58 5.87
N ILE A 252 8.63 20.51 5.70
CA ILE A 252 8.68 19.30 6.51
C ILE A 252 10.04 18.62 6.38
N VAL A 253 10.49 18.41 5.13
CA VAL A 253 11.71 17.64 4.87
C VAL A 253 12.96 18.47 5.21
N THR A 254 13.02 19.74 4.85
CA THR A 254 14.18 20.59 5.16
C THR A 254 14.37 20.72 6.67
N ARG A 255 13.30 20.92 7.44
CA ARG A 255 13.38 20.95 8.91
C ARG A 255 13.86 19.63 9.47
N CYS A 256 13.30 18.51 8.95
CA CYS A 256 13.62 17.16 9.45
C CYS A 256 15.09 16.77 9.14
N SER A 257 15.54 16.97 7.89
CA SER A 257 16.88 16.56 7.42
C SER A 257 18.03 17.36 8.04
N GLY A 258 17.79 18.60 8.47
CA GLY A 258 18.81 19.43 9.13
C GLY A 258 19.13 19.01 10.57
N MET A 259 18.16 18.42 11.27
CA MET A 259 18.29 18.11 12.70
C MET A 259 19.33 17.05 13.05
N PRO A 260 19.51 15.95 12.28
CA PRO A 260 20.57 14.98 12.57
C PRO A 260 21.99 15.60 12.56
N LEU A 261 22.25 16.55 11.68
CA LEU A 261 23.52 17.25 11.65
C LEU A 261 23.74 18.09 12.91
N ILE A 262 22.69 18.81 13.35
CA ILE A 262 22.74 19.60 14.60
C ILE A 262 22.95 18.67 15.80
N GLY A 263 22.26 17.51 15.85
CA GLY A 263 22.43 16.50 16.90
C GLY A 263 23.89 16.01 16.96
N ARG A 264 24.48 15.69 15.81
CA ARG A 264 25.90 15.34 15.71
C ARG A 264 26.84 16.43 16.24
N GLN A 265 26.59 17.70 15.89
CA GLN A 265 27.41 18.83 16.36
C GLN A 265 27.31 19.05 17.89
N ARG A 266 26.18 18.68 18.49
CA ARG A 266 25.94 18.77 19.94
C ARG A 266 26.41 17.53 20.73
N GLY A 267 27.14 16.60 20.11
CA GLY A 267 27.70 15.42 20.77
C GLY A 267 27.20 14.07 20.24
N GLY A 268 26.24 14.06 19.34
CA GLY A 268 25.68 12.84 18.74
C GLY A 268 24.65 12.13 19.62
N SER A 269 24.07 11.05 19.10
CA SER A 269 23.07 10.23 19.79
C SER A 269 21.85 11.00 20.28
N MET A 270 21.37 11.98 19.51
CA MET A 270 20.30 12.91 19.89
C MET A 270 19.02 12.69 19.08
N ILE A 271 17.87 13.00 19.72
CA ILE A 271 16.58 13.11 19.06
C ILE A 271 16.10 14.54 19.20
N LEU A 272 15.92 15.24 18.07
CA LEU A 272 15.58 16.65 18.02
C LEU A 272 14.23 16.85 17.33
N PHE A 273 13.45 17.77 17.87
CA PHE A 273 12.26 18.35 17.24
C PHE A 273 12.57 19.80 16.82
N PRO A 274 11.75 20.41 15.95
CA PRO A 274 11.96 21.81 15.55
C PRO A 274 12.07 22.80 16.73
N GLU A 275 11.42 22.53 17.86
CA GLU A 275 11.47 23.35 19.05
C GLU A 275 12.78 23.22 19.86
N ASP A 276 13.59 22.20 19.56
CA ASP A 276 14.86 21.94 20.26
C ASP A 276 16.06 22.64 19.59
N ILE A 277 15.82 23.39 18.49
CA ILE A 277 16.85 24.07 17.67
C ILE A 277 16.97 25.60 18.00
#